data_14ecd5bd779e514d6f25f768dabdfd66
#
_entry.id   14ecd5bd779e514d6f25f768dabdfd66
#
_cell.length_a   1.000
_cell.length_b   1.000
_cell.length_c   1.000
_cell.angle_alpha   90.00
_cell.angle_beta   90.00
_cell.angle_gamma   90.00
#
_symmetry.space_group_name_H-M   'P 1'
#
loop_
_entity.id
_entity.type
_entity.pdbx_description
1 polymer ?
#
loop_
_entity_poly.entity_id
_entity_poly.type
_entity_poly.pdbx_seq_one_letter_code
_entity_poly.pdbx_strand_id
1 'polypeptide(L)'
;VEVFGVGVLIEGADGIGKSETVLELLNKGQIMISDDITKIYQPEPGRVVCEAPKERQGFMEIKDLGMIDVKNMYGIGAIRNHKNLQLVVELVKGETSKVTEETFFDTVVPKIQIEVEAGRNVATLVESAALNYRLKQSGYDAEEVYQNRCIHETYKGGEE
;
A
#
# COMPACT_ATOMS: atom_id res chain seq x y z
N VAL A 1 -1.74 0.76 6.68
CA VAL A 1 -1.99 -0.70 6.69
C VAL A 1 -0.69 -1.47 6.57
N GLU A 2 -0.68 -2.69 7.03
CA GLU A 2 0.38 -3.64 6.78
C GLU A 2 -0.17 -4.71 5.83
N VAL A 3 0.47 -4.85 4.68
CA VAL A 3 0.01 -5.76 3.62
C VAL A 3 1.16 -6.72 3.31
N PHE A 4 0.97 -7.99 3.62
CA PHE A 4 2.00 -9.02 3.52
C PHE A 4 3.34 -8.60 4.16
N GLY A 5 3.26 -7.98 5.33
CA GLY A 5 4.43 -7.50 6.07
C GLY A 5 4.99 -6.15 5.61
N VAL A 6 4.41 -5.53 4.59
CA VAL A 6 4.84 -4.23 4.06
C VAL A 6 3.99 -3.12 4.67
N GLY A 7 4.64 -2.08 5.22
CA GLY A 7 3.95 -0.88 5.69
C GLY A 7 3.55 0.01 4.52
N VAL A 8 2.25 0.12 4.28
CA VAL A 8 1.67 0.84 3.14
C VAL A 8 0.85 2.03 3.63
N LEU A 9 1.16 3.22 3.13
CA LEU A 9 0.33 4.41 3.32
C LEU A 9 -0.58 4.56 2.11
N ILE A 10 -1.89 4.58 2.35
CA ILE A 10 -2.89 4.79 1.30
C ILE A 10 -3.28 6.25 1.31
N GLU A 11 -3.01 6.95 0.22
CA GLU A 11 -3.33 8.36 0.01
C GLU A 11 -4.45 8.50 -1.03
N GLY A 12 -5.09 9.65 -1.05
CA GLY A 12 -6.12 9.98 -2.02
C GLY A 12 -7.07 11.05 -1.52
N ALA A 13 -7.86 11.61 -2.41
CA ALA A 13 -8.85 12.63 -2.09
C ALA A 13 -9.96 12.08 -1.19
N ASP A 14 -10.58 12.95 -0.40
CA ASP A 14 -11.73 12.57 0.41
C ASP A 14 -12.82 11.97 -0.47
N GLY A 15 -13.38 10.85 -0.02
CA GLY A 15 -14.45 10.15 -0.74
C GLY A 15 -13.98 9.27 -1.89
N ILE A 16 -12.67 9.13 -2.12
CA ILE A 16 -12.16 8.29 -3.21
C ILE A 16 -12.27 6.79 -2.93
N GLY A 17 -12.43 6.40 -1.66
CA GLY A 17 -12.57 4.99 -1.28
C GLY A 17 -11.39 4.44 -0.49
N LYS A 18 -10.64 5.28 0.22
CA LYS A 18 -9.51 4.83 1.05
C LYS A 18 -9.97 3.88 2.16
N SER A 19 -10.99 4.28 2.92
CA SER A 19 -11.51 3.48 4.03
C SER A 19 -12.12 2.16 3.55
N GLU A 20 -12.84 2.19 2.44
CA GLU A 20 -13.40 0.98 1.82
C GLU A 20 -12.31 0.02 1.36
N THR A 21 -11.21 0.55 0.82
CA THR A 21 -10.04 -0.25 0.44
C THR A 21 -9.40 -0.91 1.66
N VAL A 22 -9.25 -0.18 2.76
CA VAL A 22 -8.72 -0.74 4.01
C VAL A 22 -9.65 -1.83 4.55
N LEU A 23 -10.96 -1.61 4.49
CA LEU A 23 -11.93 -2.61 4.92
C LEU A 23 -11.81 -3.90 4.10
N GLU A 24 -11.68 -3.80 2.78
CA GLU A 24 -11.45 -4.97 1.93
C GLU A 24 -10.15 -5.68 2.26
N LEU A 25 -9.08 -4.93 2.53
CA LEU A 25 -7.80 -5.50 2.95
C LEU A 25 -7.94 -6.25 4.28
N LEU A 26 -8.69 -5.71 5.24
CA LEU A 26 -9.00 -6.40 6.50
C LEU A 26 -9.74 -7.72 6.25
N ASN A 27 -10.72 -7.71 5.37
CA ASN A 27 -11.46 -8.92 5.01
C ASN A 27 -10.57 -9.96 4.32
N LYS A 28 -9.46 -9.54 3.72
CA LYS A 28 -8.46 -10.42 3.10
C LYS A 28 -7.36 -10.87 4.08
N GLY A 29 -7.45 -10.46 5.36
CA GLY A 29 -6.50 -10.85 6.39
C GLY A 29 -5.31 -9.91 6.55
N GLN A 30 -5.33 -8.75 5.94
CA GLN A 30 -4.30 -7.73 6.14
C GLN A 30 -4.56 -6.96 7.45
N ILE A 31 -3.63 -6.07 7.82
CA ILE A 31 -3.61 -5.45 9.15
C ILE A 31 -3.79 -3.94 9.05
N MET A 32 -4.66 -3.38 9.89
CA MET A 32 -4.82 -1.93 10.00
C MET A 32 -3.83 -1.35 11.01
N ILE A 33 -3.15 -0.26 10.63
CA ILE A 33 -2.34 0.54 11.56
C ILE A 33 -3.14 1.75 12.02
N SER A 34 -3.66 2.54 11.08
CA SER A 34 -4.41 3.75 11.38
C SER A 34 -5.46 4.00 10.29
N ASP A 35 -6.50 4.74 10.64
CA ASP A 35 -7.50 5.26 9.72
C ASP A 35 -7.04 6.62 9.16
N ASP A 36 -7.94 7.55 8.89
CA ASP A 36 -7.67 8.84 8.23
C ASP A 36 -6.56 9.66 8.88
N ILE A 37 -6.48 9.65 10.20
CA ILE A 37 -5.48 10.42 10.94
C ILE A 37 -4.33 9.49 11.31
N THR A 38 -3.19 9.70 10.65
CA THR A 38 -1.98 8.91 10.88
C THR A 38 -0.85 9.83 11.31
N LYS A 39 -0.19 9.49 12.42
CA LYS A 39 1.04 10.16 12.83
C LYS A 39 2.20 9.59 12.03
N ILE A 40 2.99 10.46 11.42
CA ILE A 40 4.17 10.06 10.64
C ILE A 40 5.37 10.75 11.28
N TYR A 41 6.39 9.98 11.64
CA TYR A 41 7.59 10.51 12.26
C TYR A 41 8.84 9.72 11.86
N GLN A 42 10.01 10.33 12.07
CA GLN A 42 11.30 9.71 11.76
C GLN A 42 12.09 9.55 13.06
N PRO A 43 12.11 8.35 13.66
CA PRO A 43 12.88 8.12 14.90
C PRO A 43 14.39 8.14 14.68
N GLU A 44 14.83 7.83 13.46
CA GLU A 44 16.24 7.83 13.06
C GLU A 44 16.35 8.06 11.56
N PRO A 45 17.51 8.53 11.03
CA PRO A 45 17.67 8.73 9.59
C PRO A 45 17.37 7.46 8.80
N GLY A 46 16.61 7.61 7.71
CA GLY A 46 16.25 6.52 6.81
C GLY A 46 15.10 5.65 7.27
N ARG A 47 14.49 5.93 8.44
CA ARG A 47 13.36 5.16 8.94
C ARG A 47 12.17 6.06 9.23
N VAL A 48 11.09 5.85 8.49
CA VAL A 48 9.82 6.57 8.67
C VAL A 48 8.80 5.62 9.26
N VAL A 49 8.10 6.06 10.29
CA VAL A 49 7.11 5.26 11.01
C VAL A 49 5.73 5.91 10.92
N CYS A 50 4.73 5.09 10.62
CA CYS A 50 3.33 5.48 10.71
C CYS A 50 2.72 4.88 11.98
N GLU A 51 1.93 5.67 12.69
CA GLU A 51 1.35 5.28 13.97
C GLU A 51 -0.06 5.82 14.10
N ALA A 52 -0.96 5.03 14.69
CA ALA A 52 -2.30 5.50 15.02
C ALA A 52 -2.23 6.41 16.26
N PRO A 53 -2.91 7.57 16.26
CA PRO A 53 -3.12 8.33 17.49
C PRO A 53 -3.73 7.43 18.57
N LYS A 54 -3.30 7.59 19.79
CA LYS A 54 -3.66 6.68 20.89
C LYS A 54 -5.17 6.46 21.03
N GLU A 55 -5.94 7.52 20.93
CA GLU A 55 -7.41 7.49 21.06
C GLU A 55 -8.11 6.85 19.84
N ARG A 56 -7.39 6.65 18.74
CA ARG A 56 -7.95 6.09 17.52
C ARG A 56 -7.48 4.66 17.25
N GLN A 57 -6.62 4.12 18.07
CA GLN A 57 -6.08 2.78 17.85
C GLN A 57 -7.18 1.73 17.81
N GLY A 58 -7.24 0.97 16.71
CA GLY A 58 -8.22 -0.09 16.52
C GLY A 58 -9.59 0.36 16.03
N PHE A 59 -9.79 1.66 15.82
CA PHE A 59 -11.08 2.20 15.36
C PHE A 59 -10.98 2.73 13.94
N MET A 60 -12.08 2.59 13.20
CA MET A 60 -12.19 3.01 11.82
C MET A 60 -13.60 3.56 11.55
N GLU A 61 -13.70 4.66 10.83
CA GLU A 61 -14.99 5.21 10.42
C GLU A 61 -15.29 4.83 8.99
N ILE A 62 -16.42 4.18 8.78
CA ILE A 62 -16.91 3.76 7.46
C ILE A 62 -18.20 4.49 7.15
N LYS A 63 -18.27 5.12 5.98
CA LYS A 63 -19.51 5.71 5.48
C LYS A 63 -20.60 4.63 5.50
N ASP A 64 -21.79 4.99 5.93
CA ASP A 64 -22.97 4.14 6.07
C ASP A 64 -22.97 3.20 7.30
N LEU A 65 -21.81 2.90 7.89
CA LEU A 65 -21.71 2.06 9.09
C LEU A 65 -21.40 2.85 10.36
N GLY A 66 -20.74 4.02 10.21
CA GLY A 66 -20.23 4.78 11.34
C GLY A 66 -18.92 4.22 11.86
N MET A 67 -18.65 4.44 13.15
CA MET A 67 -17.42 3.99 13.80
C MET A 67 -17.47 2.49 14.06
N ILE A 68 -16.47 1.75 13.60
CA ILE A 68 -16.34 0.32 13.86
C ILE A 68 -15.10 0.03 14.69
N ASP A 69 -15.18 -1.01 15.50
CA ASP A 69 -14.08 -1.51 16.33
C ASP A 69 -13.44 -2.71 15.62
N VAL A 70 -12.35 -2.44 14.92
CA VAL A 70 -11.67 -3.43 14.08
C VAL A 70 -11.12 -4.59 14.91
N LYS A 71 -10.56 -4.30 16.09
CA LYS A 71 -10.02 -5.33 16.98
C LYS A 71 -11.09 -6.32 17.40
N ASN A 72 -12.27 -5.84 17.81
CA ASN A 72 -13.35 -6.71 18.23
C ASN A 72 -14.05 -7.40 17.08
N MET A 73 -14.11 -6.77 15.90
CA MET A 73 -14.72 -7.39 14.71
C MET A 73 -13.85 -8.47 14.06
N TYR A 74 -12.55 -8.22 13.95
CA TYR A 74 -11.63 -9.06 13.18
C TYR A 74 -10.61 -9.80 14.04
N GLY A 75 -10.49 -9.45 15.32
CA GLY A 75 -9.51 -10.04 16.24
C GLY A 75 -8.28 -9.16 16.42
N ILE A 76 -7.52 -9.44 17.48
CA ILE A 76 -6.34 -8.65 17.85
C ILE A 76 -5.24 -8.68 16.78
N GLY A 77 -5.17 -9.73 16.00
CA GLY A 77 -4.21 -9.85 14.89
C GLY A 77 -4.48 -8.93 13.71
N ALA A 78 -5.68 -8.31 13.65
CA ALA A 78 -6.06 -7.41 12.58
C ALA A 78 -5.59 -5.97 12.78
N ILE A 79 -5.03 -5.64 13.93
CA ILE A 79 -4.54 -4.29 14.23
C ILE A 79 -3.08 -4.31 14.66
N ARG A 80 -2.38 -3.22 14.36
CA ARG A 80 -1.04 -2.93 14.84
C ARG A 80 -0.93 -1.43 15.05
N ASN A 81 -0.27 -0.98 16.10
CA ASN A 81 -0.28 0.43 16.46
C ASN A 81 0.71 1.28 15.65
N HIS A 82 1.77 0.67 15.16
CA HIS A 82 2.78 1.36 14.34
C HIS A 82 3.45 0.39 13.37
N LYS A 83 4.00 0.93 12.30
CA LYS A 83 4.72 0.17 11.28
C LYS A 83 5.66 1.09 10.52
N ASN A 84 6.81 0.58 10.10
CA ASN A 84 7.69 1.31 9.18
C ASN A 84 6.96 1.54 7.86
N LEU A 85 7.05 2.77 7.34
CA LEU A 85 6.51 3.11 6.03
C LEU A 85 7.48 2.65 4.95
N GLN A 86 7.00 1.83 4.04
CA GLN A 86 7.83 1.20 2.99
C GLN A 86 7.29 1.47 1.59
N LEU A 87 6.00 1.71 1.44
CA LEU A 87 5.34 1.90 0.16
C LEU A 87 4.19 2.89 0.31
N VAL A 88 4.05 3.80 -0.63
CA VAL A 88 2.89 4.69 -0.72
C VAL A 88 2.03 4.24 -1.89
N VAL A 89 0.74 4.13 -1.67
CA VAL A 89 -0.26 3.87 -2.72
C VAL A 89 -1.21 5.06 -2.75
N GLU A 90 -1.23 5.79 -3.86
CA GLU A 90 -2.15 6.88 -4.07
C GLU A 90 -3.30 6.44 -4.96
N LEU A 91 -4.52 6.61 -4.46
CA LEU A 91 -5.73 6.33 -5.23
C LEU A 91 -6.10 7.59 -6.02
N VAL A 92 -6.29 7.46 -7.32
CA VAL A 92 -6.57 8.57 -8.24
C VAL A 92 -7.75 8.23 -9.14
N LYS A 93 -8.39 9.25 -9.71
CA LYS A 93 -9.46 9.09 -10.71
C LYS A 93 -9.04 9.73 -12.02
N GLY A 94 -9.31 9.01 -13.13
CA GLY A 94 -9.12 9.55 -14.47
C GLY A 94 -7.68 9.85 -14.85
N GLU A 95 -6.71 9.33 -14.13
CA GLU A 95 -5.29 9.51 -14.39
C GLU A 95 -4.63 8.18 -14.71
N THR A 96 -3.59 8.24 -15.55
CA THR A 96 -2.78 7.06 -15.83
C THR A 96 -1.95 6.70 -14.60
N SER A 97 -1.97 5.43 -14.21
CA SER A 97 -1.17 4.92 -13.10
C SER A 97 0.32 5.14 -13.37
N LYS A 98 1.01 5.68 -12.40
CA LYS A 98 2.45 5.97 -12.46
C LYS A 98 3.16 5.36 -11.28
N VAL A 99 4.41 5.00 -11.49
CA VAL A 99 5.33 4.63 -10.42
C VAL A 99 6.23 5.84 -10.20
N THR A 100 6.20 6.39 -8.99
CA THR A 100 6.97 7.57 -8.61
C THR A 100 7.59 7.34 -7.22
N GLU A 101 7.90 8.41 -6.53
CA GLU A 101 8.40 8.37 -5.16
C GLU A 101 7.89 9.59 -4.38
N GLU A 102 7.89 9.48 -3.08
CA GLU A 102 7.53 10.56 -2.18
C GLU A 102 8.57 10.64 -1.06
N THR A 103 8.96 11.86 -0.70
CA THR A 103 9.96 12.08 0.33
C THR A 103 9.28 12.45 1.64
N PHE A 104 9.59 11.70 2.69
CA PHE A 104 9.15 11.97 4.06
C PHE A 104 10.39 12.32 4.88
N PHE A 105 10.46 13.55 5.39
CA PHE A 105 11.65 14.08 6.05
C PHE A 105 12.83 14.06 5.08
N ASP A 106 13.78 13.15 5.25
CA ASP A 106 14.90 12.94 4.34
C ASP A 106 14.89 11.56 3.65
N THR A 107 13.81 10.81 3.82
CA THR A 107 13.68 9.44 3.34
C THR A 107 12.79 9.35 2.12
N VAL A 108 13.29 8.77 1.05
CA VAL A 108 12.54 8.54 -0.19
C VAL A 108 11.82 7.20 -0.11
N VAL A 109 10.51 7.23 -0.34
CA VAL A 109 9.64 6.05 -0.30
C VAL A 109 9.02 5.85 -1.69
N PRO A 110 9.05 4.64 -2.25
CA PRO A 110 8.41 4.39 -3.54
C PRO A 110 6.90 4.61 -3.46
N LYS A 111 6.33 5.18 -4.52
CA LYS A 111 4.93 5.53 -4.61
C LYS A 111 4.33 4.99 -5.90
N ILE A 112 3.18 4.36 -5.79
CA ILE A 112 2.41 3.82 -6.91
C ILE A 112 1.06 4.51 -6.92
N GLN A 113 0.62 4.96 -8.10
CA GLN A 113 -0.74 5.48 -8.30
C GLN A 113 -1.61 4.34 -8.84
N ILE A 114 -2.79 4.17 -8.24
CA ILE A 114 -3.80 3.21 -8.67
C ILE A 114 -5.06 3.97 -9.02
N GLU A 115 -5.52 3.82 -10.27
CA GLU A 115 -6.76 4.44 -10.71
C GLU A 115 -7.96 3.68 -10.15
N VAL A 116 -8.88 4.42 -9.53
CA VAL A 116 -10.12 3.88 -8.97
C VAL A 116 -11.22 3.96 -10.02
N GLU A 117 -11.71 2.80 -10.45
CA GLU A 117 -12.82 2.67 -11.40
C GLU A 117 -13.86 1.70 -10.86
N ALA A 118 -15.10 1.86 -11.31
CA ALA A 118 -16.16 0.90 -11.01
C ALA A 118 -15.76 -0.49 -11.53
N GLY A 119 -15.90 -1.50 -10.68
CA GLY A 119 -15.56 -2.89 -11.02
C GLY A 119 -14.08 -3.26 -10.88
N ARG A 120 -13.20 -2.30 -10.61
CA ARG A 120 -11.78 -2.57 -10.40
C ARG A 120 -11.52 -2.97 -8.95
N ASN A 121 -10.79 -4.05 -8.74
CA ASN A 121 -10.44 -4.53 -7.39
C ASN A 121 -9.17 -3.84 -6.88
N VAL A 122 -9.34 -2.70 -6.23
CA VAL A 122 -8.25 -1.88 -5.74
C VAL A 122 -7.46 -2.61 -4.63
N ALA A 123 -8.13 -3.29 -3.72
CA ALA A 123 -7.47 -4.02 -2.64
C ALA A 123 -6.53 -5.11 -3.17
N THR A 124 -6.95 -5.84 -4.19
CA THR A 124 -6.09 -6.85 -4.84
C THR A 124 -4.87 -6.21 -5.48
N LEU A 125 -5.02 -5.03 -6.09
CA LEU A 125 -3.89 -4.31 -6.68
C LEU A 125 -2.91 -3.83 -5.60
N VAL A 126 -3.41 -3.38 -4.45
CA VAL A 126 -2.56 -3.00 -3.31
C VAL A 126 -1.78 -4.21 -2.80
N GLU A 127 -2.43 -5.36 -2.67
CA GLU A 127 -1.76 -6.60 -2.27
C GLU A 127 -0.66 -7.00 -3.25
N SER A 128 -0.95 -6.93 -4.54
CA SER A 128 0.03 -7.25 -5.59
C SER A 128 1.20 -6.27 -5.58
N ALA A 129 0.93 -4.99 -5.36
CA ALA A 129 1.97 -3.98 -5.24
C ALA A 129 2.90 -4.25 -4.05
N ALA A 130 2.34 -4.66 -2.91
CA ALA A 130 3.12 -5.01 -1.73
C ALA A 130 4.00 -6.25 -1.97
N LEU A 131 3.46 -7.27 -2.61
CA LEU A 131 4.23 -8.47 -2.97
C LEU A 131 5.36 -8.16 -3.94
N ASN A 132 5.09 -7.33 -4.94
CA ASN A 132 6.12 -6.90 -5.90
C ASN A 132 7.20 -6.06 -5.22
N TYR A 133 6.83 -5.19 -4.29
CA TYR A 133 7.78 -4.44 -3.47
C TYR A 133 8.72 -5.38 -2.70
N ARG A 134 8.18 -6.40 -2.04
CA ARG A 134 8.99 -7.39 -1.32
C ARG A 134 9.95 -8.11 -2.24
N LEU A 135 9.49 -8.47 -3.43
CA LEU A 135 10.31 -9.16 -4.42
C LEU A 135 11.48 -8.28 -4.87
N LYS A 136 11.23 -7.00 -5.12
CA LYS A 136 12.28 -6.02 -5.48
C LYS A 136 13.30 -5.86 -4.36
N GLN A 137 12.85 -5.84 -3.10
CA GLN A 137 13.75 -5.74 -1.95
C GLN A 137 14.66 -6.96 -1.81
N SER A 138 14.26 -8.10 -2.34
CA SER A 138 15.10 -9.31 -2.40
C SER A 138 16.08 -9.32 -3.59
N GLY A 139 16.05 -8.27 -4.43
CA GLY A 139 16.92 -8.12 -5.58
C GLY A 139 16.32 -8.58 -6.90
N TYR A 140 15.07 -8.99 -6.93
CA TYR A 140 14.39 -9.45 -8.14
C TYR A 140 13.43 -8.37 -8.67
N ASP A 141 13.71 -7.86 -9.87
CA ASP A 141 12.83 -6.91 -10.57
C ASP A 141 12.20 -7.63 -11.77
N ALA A 142 10.88 -7.86 -11.69
CA ALA A 142 10.16 -8.61 -12.72
C ALA A 142 10.21 -7.93 -14.08
N GLU A 143 10.16 -6.60 -14.12
CA GLU A 143 10.21 -5.86 -15.39
C GLU A 143 11.58 -6.00 -16.05
N GLU A 144 12.67 -5.88 -15.29
CA GLU A 144 14.02 -6.07 -15.78
C GLU A 144 14.20 -7.49 -16.31
N VAL A 145 13.76 -8.51 -15.59
CA VAL A 145 13.84 -9.90 -16.01
C VAL A 145 13.05 -10.12 -17.29
N TYR A 146 11.86 -9.57 -17.38
CA TYR A 146 11.03 -9.66 -18.58
C TYR A 146 11.68 -8.98 -19.79
N GLN A 147 12.19 -7.77 -19.62
CA GLN A 147 12.88 -7.03 -20.67
C GLN A 147 14.10 -7.79 -21.20
N ASN A 148 14.90 -8.35 -20.29
CA ASN A 148 16.06 -9.16 -20.68
C ASN A 148 15.66 -10.40 -21.46
N ARG A 149 14.56 -11.05 -21.13
CA ARG A 149 14.01 -12.18 -21.88
C ARG A 149 13.57 -11.76 -23.29
N CYS A 150 12.89 -10.63 -23.39
CA CYS A 150 12.44 -10.10 -24.70
C CYS A 150 13.62 -9.79 -25.61
N ILE A 151 14.67 -9.16 -25.10
CA ILE A 151 15.91 -8.87 -25.83
C ILE A 151 16.54 -10.17 -26.32
N HIS A 152 16.64 -11.17 -25.46
CA HIS A 152 17.25 -12.47 -25.77
C HIS A 152 16.48 -13.22 -26.87
N GLU A 153 15.16 -13.24 -26.80
CA GLU A 153 14.32 -13.87 -27.81
C GLU A 153 14.42 -13.15 -29.18
N THR A 154 14.45 -11.82 -29.17
CA THR A 154 14.64 -11.03 -30.38
C THR A 154 16.00 -11.35 -31.05
N TYR A 155 17.05 -11.47 -30.24
CA TYR A 155 18.38 -11.80 -30.74
C TYR A 155 18.43 -13.20 -31.34
N LYS A 156 17.83 -14.20 -30.71
CA LYS A 156 17.72 -15.56 -31.24
C LYS A 156 16.95 -15.62 -32.56
N GLY A 157 15.84 -14.86 -32.65
CA GLY A 157 15.05 -14.77 -33.87
C GLY A 157 15.81 -14.15 -35.04
N GLY A 158 16.79 -13.30 -34.77
CA GLY A 158 17.64 -12.69 -35.80
C GLY A 158 18.74 -13.58 -36.35
N GLU A 159 18.99 -14.73 -35.74
CA GLU A 159 19.99 -15.71 -36.22
C GLU A 159 19.41 -16.75 -37.18
N GLU A 160 18.11 -16.81 -37.28
CA GLU A 160 17.42 -17.66 -38.25
C GLU A 160 17.26 -16.95 -39.60
#